data_6de749f2242b687653d20259559d5b12
#
_entry.id   6de749f2242b687653d20259559d5b12
#
_cell.length_a   1.000
_cell.length_b   1.000
_cell.length_c   1.000
_cell.angle_alpha   90.00
_cell.angle_beta   90.00
_cell.angle_gamma   90.00
#
_symmetry.space_group_name_H-M   'P 1'
#
loop_
_entity.id
_entity.type
_entity.pdbx_description
1 polymer ?
#
loop_
_entity_poly.entity_id
_entity_poly.type
_entity_poly.pdbx_seq_one_letter_code
_entity_poly.pdbx_strand_id
1 'polypeptide(L)'
;MHDSFFKLGFGILAFFIIIALISVFYLPYNPVATTGPLWSPPSLSHPFGTTADGQDLFSQWMYGSQPTLFVAFLSAFISAVFGVAVGISAAYFRRADEPLMRLADVFLILPVLPLLIVIATFVRPTNFSASVIIGLLSWPWMARTVRSSALSVKQSPYIEVAIMSGTPHRSIIKDIFNHTLPLVIANSIFSATGGILFLAYMDYLGVGPITSYAWGTTLFFAQTANALYVGAWWWIVPSGLSIGILATGLSLMGYSLENAYRGISQ
;
A
#
# COMPACT_ATOMS: atom_id res chain seq x y z
N MET A 1 -15.70 15.37 -13.57
CA MET A 1 -15.85 14.45 -12.42
C MET A 1 -14.53 13.76 -12.03
N HIS A 2 -13.71 13.27 -12.99
CA HIS A 2 -12.45 12.57 -12.66
C HIS A 2 -11.44 13.43 -11.90
N ASP A 3 -11.29 14.71 -12.26
CA ASP A 3 -10.39 15.64 -11.55
C ASP A 3 -10.77 15.87 -10.08
N SER A 4 -12.05 15.82 -9.75
CA SER A 4 -12.51 16.03 -8.37
C SER A 4 -12.14 14.84 -7.47
N PHE A 5 -12.24 13.61 -7.96
CA PHE A 5 -11.84 12.42 -7.21
C PHE A 5 -10.34 12.36 -7.00
N PHE A 6 -9.55 12.73 -8.03
CA PHE A 6 -8.11 12.82 -7.89
C PHE A 6 -7.72 13.86 -6.84
N LYS A 7 -8.28 15.08 -6.91
CA LYS A 7 -7.99 16.17 -5.97
C LYS A 7 -8.35 15.78 -4.54
N LEU A 8 -9.50 15.13 -4.33
CA LEU A 8 -9.92 14.66 -3.01
C LEU A 8 -8.96 13.61 -2.47
N GLY A 9 -8.65 12.58 -3.26
CA GLY A 9 -7.71 11.53 -2.86
C GLY A 9 -6.30 12.07 -2.59
N PHE A 10 -5.82 12.98 -3.44
CA PHE A 10 -4.53 13.66 -3.23
C PHE A 10 -4.53 14.52 -1.96
N GLY A 11 -5.61 15.24 -1.68
CA GLY A 11 -5.76 16.00 -0.44
C GLY A 11 -5.69 15.13 0.81
N ILE A 12 -6.35 13.96 0.78
CA ILE A 12 -6.30 12.98 1.87
C ILE A 12 -4.87 12.44 2.05
N LEU A 13 -4.22 12.03 0.96
CA LEU A 13 -2.84 11.55 1.00
C LEU A 13 -1.88 12.62 1.52
N ALA A 14 -1.99 13.85 1.01
CA ALA A 14 -1.16 14.98 1.43
C ALA A 14 -1.33 15.27 2.93
N PHE A 15 -2.55 15.23 3.44
CA PHE A 15 -2.84 15.37 4.87
C PHE A 15 -2.06 14.36 5.71
N PHE A 16 -2.14 13.06 5.37
CA PHE A 16 -1.42 12.04 6.14
C PHE A 16 0.10 12.09 5.96
N ILE A 17 0.60 12.49 4.79
CA ILE A 17 2.04 12.74 4.58
C ILE A 17 2.50 13.91 5.47
N ILE A 18 1.74 15.00 5.54
CA ILE A 18 2.06 16.14 6.39
C ILE A 18 2.08 15.73 7.86
N ILE A 19 1.11 14.95 8.33
CA ILE A 19 1.09 14.40 9.69
C ILE A 19 2.35 13.55 9.95
N ALA A 20 2.70 12.65 9.03
CA ALA A 20 3.88 11.82 9.13
C ALA A 20 5.17 12.65 9.19
N LEU A 21 5.30 13.70 8.38
CA LEU A 21 6.45 14.60 8.40
C LEU A 21 6.52 15.41 9.70
N ILE A 22 5.38 15.95 10.16
CA ILE A 22 5.33 16.68 11.44
C ILE A 22 5.77 15.75 12.58
N SER A 23 5.31 14.50 12.60
CA SER A 23 5.61 13.54 13.66
C SER A 23 7.09 13.13 13.74
N VAL A 24 7.89 13.40 12.70
CA VAL A 24 9.35 13.23 12.75
C VAL A 24 10.01 14.28 13.64
N PHE A 25 9.48 15.52 13.62
CA PHE A 25 10.10 16.66 14.31
C PHE A 25 9.38 17.02 15.61
N TYR A 26 8.10 16.71 15.69
CA TYR A 26 7.28 17.10 16.83
C TYR A 26 6.21 16.04 17.14
N LEU A 27 6.24 15.58 18.39
CA LEU A 27 5.18 14.79 19.01
C LEU A 27 4.82 15.48 20.34
N PRO A 28 3.52 15.66 20.66
CA PRO A 28 3.11 16.28 21.92
C PRO A 28 3.70 15.53 23.14
N TYR A 29 3.69 14.19 23.06
CA TYR A 29 4.22 13.30 24.09
C TYR A 29 5.04 12.17 23.46
N ASN A 30 5.88 11.53 24.26
CA ASN A 30 6.54 10.29 23.82
C ASN A 30 5.47 9.16 23.68
N PRO A 31 5.34 8.54 22.50
CA PRO A 31 4.28 7.55 22.23
C PRO A 31 4.28 6.31 23.12
N VAL A 32 5.46 6.00 23.73
CA VAL A 32 5.64 4.81 24.59
C VAL A 32 5.64 5.13 26.09
N ALA A 33 5.69 6.40 26.46
CA ALA A 33 5.73 6.80 27.86
C ALA A 33 4.32 6.94 28.44
N THR A 34 4.15 6.57 29.68
CA THR A 34 2.95 6.92 30.46
C THR A 34 2.96 8.42 30.74
N THR A 35 2.01 9.14 30.17
CA THR A 35 1.97 10.61 30.21
C THR A 35 0.69 11.17 30.82
N GLY A 36 -0.30 10.30 31.04
CA GLY A 36 -1.61 10.67 31.57
C GLY A 36 -2.26 9.59 32.43
N PRO A 37 -3.47 9.85 32.91
CA PRO A 37 -4.27 8.84 33.60
C PRO A 37 -4.56 7.65 32.70
N LEU A 38 -4.71 6.46 33.31
CA LEU A 38 -5.10 5.24 32.62
C LEU A 38 -6.53 5.38 32.07
N TRP A 39 -6.78 4.91 30.86
CA TRP A 39 -8.13 4.88 30.26
C TRP A 39 -8.83 6.24 30.23
N SER A 40 -8.07 7.34 30.12
CA SER A 40 -8.69 8.67 30.08
C SER A 40 -9.34 8.94 28.72
N PRO A 41 -10.60 9.40 28.70
CA PRO A 41 -11.26 9.80 27.46
C PRO A 41 -10.59 11.04 26.84
N PRO A 42 -10.95 11.39 25.59
CA PRO A 42 -10.45 12.59 24.92
C PRO A 42 -10.58 13.84 25.79
N SER A 43 -9.50 14.63 25.86
CA SER A 43 -9.38 15.85 26.65
C SER A 43 -8.48 16.87 25.93
N LEU A 44 -8.39 18.10 26.46
CA LEU A 44 -7.50 19.13 25.87
C LEU A 44 -6.03 18.76 25.95
N SER A 45 -5.61 18.03 26.99
CA SER A 45 -4.23 17.52 27.14
C SER A 45 -3.96 16.27 26.31
N HIS A 46 -4.97 15.41 26.11
CA HIS A 46 -4.90 14.19 25.35
C HIS A 46 -6.06 14.14 24.33
N PRO A 47 -5.89 14.73 23.12
CA PRO A 47 -7.00 14.91 22.17
C PRO A 47 -7.70 13.60 21.75
N PHE A 48 -6.96 12.50 21.71
CA PHE A 48 -7.49 11.16 21.44
C PHE A 48 -7.56 10.28 22.70
N GLY A 49 -7.44 10.88 23.90
CA GLY A 49 -7.42 10.12 25.15
C GLY A 49 -6.13 9.34 25.36
N THR A 50 -6.16 8.42 26.34
CA THR A 50 -5.01 7.59 26.73
C THR A 50 -5.33 6.09 26.68
N THR A 51 -4.27 5.28 26.59
CA THR A 51 -4.34 3.81 26.63
C THR A 51 -4.57 3.27 28.04
N ALA A 52 -4.65 1.93 28.16
CA ALA A 52 -4.66 1.23 29.43
C ALA A 52 -3.43 1.54 30.30
N ASP A 53 -2.29 1.89 29.69
CA ASP A 53 -1.03 2.22 30.35
C ASP A 53 -0.83 3.73 30.50
N GLY A 54 -1.81 4.55 30.19
CA GLY A 54 -1.73 6.01 30.25
C GLY A 54 -0.87 6.65 29.16
N GLN A 55 -0.62 5.97 28.05
CA GLN A 55 0.12 6.51 26.90
C GLN A 55 -0.81 7.40 26.05
N ASP A 56 -0.26 8.46 25.45
CA ASP A 56 -1.03 9.39 24.63
C ASP A 56 -1.35 8.83 23.25
N LEU A 57 -2.64 8.66 22.97
CA LEU A 57 -3.11 8.08 21.70
C LEU A 57 -2.96 9.02 20.51
N PHE A 58 -2.98 10.34 20.72
CA PHE A 58 -2.77 11.28 19.62
C PHE A 58 -1.32 11.23 19.12
N SER A 59 -0.36 11.17 20.04
CA SER A 59 1.06 11.00 19.68
C SER A 59 1.32 9.65 19.01
N GLN A 60 0.70 8.56 19.49
CA GLN A 60 0.79 7.25 18.82
C GLN A 60 0.19 7.27 17.42
N TRP A 61 -0.94 7.94 17.23
CA TRP A 61 -1.60 8.07 15.93
C TRP A 61 -0.75 8.86 14.93
N MET A 62 -0.18 9.99 15.36
CA MET A 62 0.74 10.78 14.53
C MET A 62 1.96 9.95 14.13
N TYR A 63 2.61 9.32 15.10
CA TYR A 63 3.79 8.49 14.87
C TYR A 63 3.47 7.30 13.95
N GLY A 64 2.34 6.64 14.17
CA GLY A 64 1.89 5.48 13.40
C GLY A 64 1.64 5.74 11.92
N SER A 65 1.47 7.01 11.52
CA SER A 65 1.37 7.39 10.11
C SER A 65 2.67 7.11 9.34
N GLN A 66 3.85 7.26 9.97
CA GLN A 66 5.15 7.01 9.32
C GLN A 66 5.30 5.56 8.87
N PRO A 67 5.25 4.54 9.77
CA PRO A 67 5.40 3.15 9.37
C PRO A 67 4.29 2.68 8.43
N THR A 68 3.06 3.17 8.60
CA THR A 68 1.94 2.82 7.72
C THR A 68 2.20 3.29 6.27
N LEU A 69 2.59 4.55 6.07
CA LEU A 69 2.92 5.09 4.75
C LEU A 69 4.18 4.45 4.17
N PHE A 70 5.21 4.24 4.99
CA PHE A 70 6.45 3.59 4.57
C PHE A 70 6.17 2.21 3.96
N VAL A 71 5.42 1.36 4.67
CA VAL A 71 5.08 0.02 4.19
C VAL A 71 4.20 0.09 2.95
N ALA A 72 3.22 0.98 2.90
CA ALA A 72 2.36 1.16 1.75
C ALA A 72 3.15 1.48 0.47
N PHE A 73 4.03 2.48 0.52
CA PHE A 73 4.77 2.91 -0.66
C PHE A 73 5.89 1.94 -1.03
N LEU A 74 6.61 1.38 -0.07
CA LEU A 74 7.69 0.44 -0.36
C LEU A 74 7.14 -0.87 -0.94
N SER A 75 6.03 -1.40 -0.40
CA SER A 75 5.39 -2.61 -0.95
C SER A 75 4.84 -2.37 -2.36
N ALA A 76 4.24 -1.21 -2.62
CA ALA A 76 3.78 -0.82 -3.94
C ALA A 76 4.94 -0.68 -4.95
N PHE A 77 6.05 -0.09 -4.53
CA PHE A 77 7.24 0.02 -5.36
C PHE A 77 7.82 -1.36 -5.72
N ILE A 78 7.95 -2.26 -4.75
CA ILE A 78 8.42 -3.64 -4.98
C ILE A 78 7.47 -4.36 -5.95
N SER A 79 6.15 -4.29 -5.71
CA SER A 79 5.13 -4.86 -6.58
C SER A 79 5.23 -4.31 -8.01
N ALA A 80 5.44 -3.00 -8.16
CA ALA A 80 5.59 -2.36 -9.47
C ALA A 80 6.85 -2.83 -10.20
N VAL A 81 8.00 -2.87 -9.53
CA VAL A 81 9.27 -3.31 -10.14
C VAL A 81 9.15 -4.74 -10.65
N PHE A 82 8.71 -5.68 -9.82
CA PHE A 82 8.56 -7.08 -10.24
C PHE A 82 7.44 -7.26 -11.26
N GLY A 83 6.28 -6.62 -11.03
CA GLY A 83 5.13 -6.72 -11.92
C GLY A 83 5.40 -6.17 -13.31
N VAL A 84 6.09 -5.03 -13.41
CA VAL A 84 6.48 -4.43 -14.69
C VAL A 84 7.52 -5.30 -15.40
N ALA A 85 8.57 -5.75 -14.68
CA ALA A 85 9.59 -6.59 -15.27
C ALA A 85 9.00 -7.89 -15.83
N VAL A 86 8.16 -8.58 -15.06
CA VAL A 86 7.51 -9.82 -15.47
C VAL A 86 6.46 -9.55 -16.57
N GLY A 87 5.60 -8.54 -16.40
CA GLY A 87 4.52 -8.25 -17.35
C GLY A 87 5.04 -7.86 -18.75
N ILE A 88 6.04 -6.98 -18.82
CA ILE A 88 6.64 -6.60 -20.10
C ILE A 88 7.41 -7.78 -20.70
N SER A 89 8.16 -8.56 -19.91
CA SER A 89 8.88 -9.74 -20.40
C SER A 89 7.93 -10.77 -20.98
N ALA A 90 6.81 -11.04 -20.32
CA ALA A 90 5.77 -11.94 -20.81
C ALA A 90 5.13 -11.44 -22.11
N ALA A 91 4.83 -10.13 -22.20
CA ALA A 91 4.23 -9.56 -23.42
C ALA A 91 5.22 -9.55 -24.59
N TYR A 92 6.50 -9.26 -24.33
CA TYR A 92 7.48 -9.10 -25.37
C TYR A 92 8.02 -10.43 -25.89
N PHE A 93 8.42 -11.34 -24.99
CA PHE A 93 9.03 -12.63 -25.33
C PHE A 93 7.99 -13.76 -25.29
N ARG A 94 7.52 -14.21 -26.48
CA ARG A 94 6.51 -15.28 -26.60
C ARG A 94 6.84 -16.56 -25.81
N ARG A 95 8.12 -16.91 -25.70
CA ARG A 95 8.55 -18.11 -24.94
C ARG A 95 8.47 -17.92 -23.42
N ALA A 96 8.55 -16.70 -22.94
CA ALA A 96 8.49 -16.38 -21.52
C ALA A 96 7.05 -16.18 -21.02
N ASP A 97 6.11 -15.96 -21.92
CA ASP A 97 4.72 -15.63 -21.58
C ASP A 97 4.06 -16.71 -20.72
N GLU A 98 3.99 -17.90 -21.23
CA GLU A 98 3.31 -19.00 -20.54
C GLU A 98 3.92 -19.33 -19.17
N PRO A 99 5.26 -19.56 -19.02
CA PRO A 99 5.82 -19.88 -17.72
C PRO A 99 5.71 -18.75 -16.70
N LEU A 100 5.87 -17.48 -17.11
CA LEU A 100 5.75 -16.33 -16.21
C LEU A 100 4.30 -16.14 -15.76
N MET A 101 3.33 -16.29 -16.65
CA MET A 101 1.92 -16.17 -16.28
C MET A 101 1.44 -17.34 -15.43
N ARG A 102 1.89 -18.56 -15.70
CA ARG A 102 1.61 -19.71 -14.81
C ARG A 102 2.16 -19.48 -13.40
N LEU A 103 3.37 -18.92 -13.29
CA LEU A 103 3.91 -18.54 -11.98
C LEU A 103 3.03 -17.49 -11.29
N ALA A 104 2.63 -16.46 -12.01
CA ALA A 104 1.71 -15.44 -11.46
C ALA A 104 0.38 -16.06 -11.02
N ASP A 105 -0.16 -17.03 -11.77
CA ASP A 105 -1.40 -17.72 -11.44
C ASP A 105 -1.31 -18.51 -10.14
N VAL A 106 -0.18 -19.19 -9.90
CA VAL A 106 0.07 -19.89 -8.63
C VAL A 106 -0.03 -18.91 -7.45
N PHE A 107 0.60 -17.74 -7.53
CA PHE A 107 0.52 -16.73 -6.47
C PHE A 107 -0.89 -16.17 -6.28
N LEU A 108 -1.68 -16.01 -7.36
CA LEU A 108 -3.03 -15.47 -7.28
C LEU A 108 -4.06 -16.46 -6.73
N ILE A 109 -3.79 -17.76 -6.81
CA ILE A 109 -4.65 -18.81 -6.23
C ILE A 109 -4.39 -18.93 -4.72
N LEU A 110 -3.18 -18.62 -4.26
CA LEU A 110 -2.85 -18.70 -2.84
C LEU A 110 -3.63 -17.66 -2.04
N PRO A 111 -4.24 -18.05 -0.91
CA PRO A 111 -4.91 -17.10 -0.03
C PRO A 111 -3.86 -16.22 0.65
N VAL A 112 -3.78 -14.94 0.20
CA VAL A 112 -2.71 -14.00 0.58
C VAL A 112 -2.62 -13.81 2.09
N LEU A 113 -3.74 -13.68 2.81
CA LEU A 113 -3.75 -13.42 4.26
C LEU A 113 -3.17 -14.60 5.07
N PRO A 114 -3.62 -15.86 4.89
CA PRO A 114 -2.98 -16.99 5.53
C PRO A 114 -1.49 -17.13 5.19
N LEU A 115 -1.12 -16.86 3.94
CA LEU A 115 0.28 -16.94 3.51
C LEU A 115 1.15 -15.87 4.19
N LEU A 116 0.64 -14.64 4.34
CA LEU A 116 1.30 -13.57 5.11
C LEU A 116 1.58 -14.00 6.54
N ILE A 117 0.60 -14.60 7.22
CA ILE A 117 0.75 -15.07 8.60
C ILE A 117 1.84 -16.13 8.68
N VAL A 118 1.81 -17.12 7.79
CA VAL A 118 2.81 -18.20 7.77
C VAL A 118 4.21 -17.64 7.55
N ILE A 119 4.40 -16.77 6.56
CA ILE A 119 5.72 -16.18 6.26
C ILE A 119 6.21 -15.34 7.45
N ALA A 120 5.32 -14.57 8.09
CA ALA A 120 5.68 -13.72 9.23
C ALA A 120 6.19 -14.53 10.45
N THR A 121 5.84 -15.82 10.56
CA THR A 121 6.40 -16.69 11.63
C THR A 121 7.86 -17.06 11.41
N PHE A 122 8.35 -17.02 10.17
CA PHE A 122 9.75 -17.36 9.84
C PHE A 122 10.65 -16.13 9.68
N VAL A 123 10.08 -14.94 9.51
CA VAL A 123 10.83 -13.71 9.25
C VAL A 123 10.63 -12.75 10.42
N ARG A 124 11.75 -12.21 10.95
CA ARG A 124 11.65 -11.19 12.00
C ARG A 124 10.79 -10.02 11.52
N PRO A 125 9.69 -9.69 12.21
CA PRO A 125 8.78 -8.65 11.76
C PRO A 125 9.40 -7.26 11.96
N THR A 126 9.66 -6.59 10.83
CA THR A 126 10.08 -5.19 10.74
C THR A 126 9.24 -4.52 9.65
N ASN A 127 9.16 -3.19 9.64
CA ASN A 127 8.46 -2.47 8.57
C ASN A 127 9.04 -2.79 7.19
N PHE A 128 10.36 -2.98 7.11
CA PHE A 128 11.01 -3.36 5.86
C PHE A 128 10.63 -4.78 5.43
N SER A 129 10.72 -5.78 6.32
CA SER A 129 10.35 -7.17 5.97
C SER A 129 8.87 -7.29 5.62
N ALA A 130 7.97 -6.59 6.32
CA ALA A 130 6.55 -6.51 5.97
C ALA A 130 6.36 -5.94 4.57
N SER A 131 7.04 -4.84 4.23
CA SER A 131 6.98 -4.24 2.89
C SER A 131 7.43 -5.19 1.79
N VAL A 132 8.52 -5.92 2.03
CA VAL A 132 9.07 -6.90 1.07
C VAL A 132 8.09 -8.06 0.88
N ILE A 133 7.55 -8.63 1.95
CA ILE A 133 6.61 -9.75 1.89
C ILE A 133 5.34 -9.33 1.14
N ILE A 134 4.73 -8.20 1.54
CA ILE A 134 3.51 -7.68 0.90
C ILE A 134 3.75 -7.38 -0.59
N GLY A 135 4.86 -6.72 -0.92
CA GLY A 135 5.21 -6.37 -2.29
C GLY A 135 5.44 -7.60 -3.17
N LEU A 136 6.16 -8.61 -2.63
CA LEU A 136 6.42 -9.87 -3.31
C LEU A 136 5.18 -10.77 -3.44
N LEU A 137 4.12 -10.55 -2.70
CA LEU A 137 2.86 -11.25 -2.88
C LEU A 137 1.89 -10.49 -3.79
N SER A 138 2.12 -9.19 -4.01
CA SER A 138 1.22 -8.33 -4.80
C SER A 138 1.63 -8.17 -6.28
N TRP A 139 2.86 -8.54 -6.67
CA TRP A 139 3.36 -8.38 -8.04
C TRP A 139 2.55 -9.10 -9.13
N PRO A 140 1.89 -10.27 -8.88
CA PRO A 140 1.21 -10.99 -9.95
C PRO A 140 0.03 -10.24 -10.55
N TRP A 141 -0.71 -9.51 -9.72
CA TRP A 141 -1.78 -8.62 -10.21
C TRP A 141 -1.24 -7.53 -11.13
N MET A 142 -0.16 -6.87 -10.69
CA MET A 142 0.53 -5.84 -11.49
C MET A 142 1.05 -6.43 -12.82
N ALA A 143 1.68 -7.61 -12.76
CA ALA A 143 2.22 -8.28 -13.95
C ALA A 143 1.15 -8.60 -14.99
N ARG A 144 -0.02 -9.08 -14.58
CA ARG A 144 -1.14 -9.35 -15.50
C ARG A 144 -1.64 -8.08 -16.18
N THR A 145 -1.83 -7.03 -15.40
CA THR A 145 -2.33 -5.75 -15.91
C THR A 145 -1.33 -5.13 -16.89
N VAL A 146 -0.04 -5.11 -16.53
CA VAL A 146 1.04 -4.60 -17.39
C VAL A 146 1.18 -5.45 -18.65
N ARG A 147 1.12 -6.80 -18.55
CA ARG A 147 1.16 -7.68 -19.71
C ARG A 147 0.04 -7.40 -20.69
N SER A 148 -1.19 -7.26 -20.20
CA SER A 148 -2.36 -6.98 -21.06
C SER A 148 -2.17 -5.68 -21.83
N SER A 149 -1.77 -4.60 -21.16
CA SER A 149 -1.49 -3.30 -21.77
C SER A 149 -0.30 -3.37 -22.74
N ALA A 150 0.80 -4.01 -22.34
CA ALA A 150 2.00 -4.14 -23.17
C ALA A 150 1.74 -4.95 -24.45
N LEU A 151 0.86 -5.97 -24.41
CA LEU A 151 0.44 -6.72 -25.61
C LEU A 151 -0.35 -5.84 -26.56
N SER A 152 -1.28 -5.02 -26.07
CA SER A 152 -2.04 -4.08 -26.88
C SER A 152 -1.11 -3.07 -27.58
N VAL A 153 -0.16 -2.49 -26.84
CA VAL A 153 0.83 -1.57 -27.38
C VAL A 153 1.72 -2.25 -28.43
N LYS A 154 2.17 -3.48 -28.17
CA LYS A 154 3.01 -4.25 -29.08
C LYS A 154 2.34 -4.53 -30.43
N GLN A 155 1.03 -4.66 -30.44
CA GLN A 155 0.22 -4.89 -31.66
C GLN A 155 -0.15 -3.59 -32.37
N SER A 156 0.29 -2.44 -31.91
CA SER A 156 0.06 -1.16 -32.60
C SER A 156 0.87 -1.07 -33.87
N PRO A 157 0.32 -0.45 -34.97
CA PRO A 157 1.02 -0.31 -36.24
C PRO A 157 2.39 0.36 -36.11
N TYR A 158 2.52 1.29 -35.19
CA TYR A 158 3.78 1.99 -34.91
C TYR A 158 4.90 1.02 -34.44
N ILE A 159 4.58 0.12 -33.51
CA ILE A 159 5.55 -0.86 -33.01
C ILE A 159 5.83 -1.95 -34.06
N GLU A 160 4.85 -2.36 -34.85
CA GLU A 160 5.07 -3.30 -35.96
C GLU A 160 6.05 -2.75 -36.98
N VAL A 161 5.88 -1.48 -37.39
CA VAL A 161 6.82 -0.79 -38.28
C VAL A 161 8.23 -0.70 -37.65
N ALA A 162 8.33 -0.38 -36.38
CA ALA A 162 9.62 -0.33 -35.68
C ALA A 162 10.34 -1.70 -35.69
N ILE A 163 9.59 -2.80 -35.48
CA ILE A 163 10.13 -4.16 -35.55
C ILE A 163 10.61 -4.49 -36.97
N MET A 164 9.82 -4.18 -37.99
CA MET A 164 10.15 -4.42 -39.39
C MET A 164 11.36 -3.60 -39.86
N SER A 165 11.55 -2.40 -39.31
CA SER A 165 12.69 -1.51 -39.58
C SER A 165 13.98 -1.94 -38.86
N GLY A 166 13.98 -3.05 -38.11
CA GLY A 166 15.14 -3.54 -37.38
C GLY A 166 15.53 -2.73 -36.16
N THR A 167 14.58 -1.97 -35.58
CA THR A 167 14.81 -1.22 -34.35
C THR A 167 15.28 -2.13 -33.21
N PRO A 168 16.31 -1.75 -32.44
CA PRO A 168 16.82 -2.58 -31.34
C PRO A 168 15.76 -2.92 -30.32
N HIS A 169 15.75 -4.18 -29.84
CA HIS A 169 14.78 -4.66 -28.84
C HIS A 169 14.65 -3.76 -27.60
N ARG A 170 15.77 -3.20 -27.12
CA ARG A 170 15.80 -2.27 -25.99
C ARG A 170 14.94 -1.02 -26.24
N SER A 171 14.99 -0.47 -27.45
CA SER A 171 14.19 0.71 -27.82
C SER A 171 12.70 0.36 -27.82
N ILE A 172 12.34 -0.75 -28.44
CA ILE A 172 10.94 -1.22 -28.49
C ILE A 172 10.40 -1.49 -27.09
N ILE A 173 11.15 -2.16 -26.22
CA ILE A 173 10.76 -2.41 -24.82
C ILE A 173 10.58 -1.09 -24.07
N LYS A 174 11.46 -0.11 -24.29
CA LYS A 174 11.34 1.23 -23.68
C LYS A 174 10.09 1.94 -24.15
N ASP A 175 9.75 1.86 -25.43
CA ASP A 175 8.54 2.48 -25.98
C ASP A 175 7.28 1.81 -25.41
N ILE A 176 7.24 0.49 -25.34
CA ILE A 176 6.17 -0.25 -24.68
C ILE A 176 6.03 0.18 -23.21
N PHE A 177 7.14 0.27 -22.46
CA PHE A 177 7.14 0.71 -21.07
C PHE A 177 6.58 2.13 -20.94
N ASN A 178 7.03 3.07 -21.77
CA ASN A 178 6.57 4.46 -21.72
C ASN A 178 5.05 4.57 -21.96
N HIS A 179 4.51 3.79 -22.88
CA HIS A 179 3.06 3.76 -23.14
C HIS A 179 2.26 3.08 -22.02
N THR A 180 2.84 2.10 -21.32
CA THR A 180 2.19 1.44 -20.19
C THR A 180 2.37 2.18 -18.86
N LEU A 181 3.30 3.13 -18.78
CA LEU A 181 3.68 3.84 -17.55
C LEU A 181 2.49 4.50 -16.82
N PRO A 182 1.55 5.19 -17.48
CA PRO A 182 0.40 5.77 -16.79
C PRO A 182 -0.45 4.72 -16.06
N LEU A 183 -0.64 3.55 -16.68
CA LEU A 183 -1.34 2.42 -16.07
C LEU A 183 -0.56 1.83 -14.90
N VAL A 184 0.77 1.73 -15.02
CA VAL A 184 1.66 1.29 -13.93
C VAL A 184 1.52 2.22 -12.73
N ILE A 185 1.50 3.54 -12.93
CA ILE A 185 1.32 4.52 -11.85
C ILE A 185 -0.04 4.33 -11.16
N ALA A 186 -1.14 4.21 -11.93
CA ALA A 186 -2.46 3.98 -11.37
C ALA A 186 -2.53 2.69 -10.54
N ASN A 187 -1.98 1.58 -11.07
CA ASN A 187 -1.95 0.30 -10.36
C ASN A 187 -1.02 0.31 -9.15
N SER A 188 0.06 1.10 -9.16
CA SER A 188 0.94 1.27 -8.00
C SER A 188 0.21 1.93 -6.83
N ILE A 189 -0.71 2.86 -7.11
CA ILE A 189 -1.56 3.47 -6.08
C ILE A 189 -2.52 2.44 -5.48
N PHE A 190 -3.13 1.57 -6.30
CA PHE A 190 -3.93 0.45 -5.78
C PHE A 190 -3.09 -0.54 -4.97
N SER A 191 -1.84 -0.82 -5.40
CA SER A 191 -0.91 -1.65 -4.63
C SER A 191 -0.57 -1.01 -3.28
N ALA A 192 -0.40 0.32 -3.21
CA ALA A 192 -0.19 1.02 -1.95
C ALA A 192 -1.42 0.91 -1.02
N THR A 193 -2.63 1.00 -1.57
CA THR A 193 -3.87 0.75 -0.81
C THR A 193 -3.87 -0.66 -0.23
N GLY A 194 -3.55 -1.67 -1.04
CA GLY A 194 -3.39 -3.05 -0.57
C GLY A 194 -2.33 -3.17 0.52
N GLY A 195 -1.20 -2.47 0.37
CA GLY A 195 -0.12 -2.43 1.36
C GLY A 195 -0.57 -1.95 2.75
N ILE A 196 -1.37 -0.88 2.80
CA ILE A 196 -1.96 -0.37 4.05
C ILE A 196 -2.85 -1.42 4.70
N LEU A 197 -3.76 -2.01 3.92
CA LEU A 197 -4.73 -2.98 4.45
C LEU A 197 -4.05 -4.27 4.90
N PHE A 198 -3.07 -4.79 4.15
CA PHE A 198 -2.33 -5.99 4.52
C PHE A 198 -1.45 -5.76 5.75
N LEU A 199 -0.78 -4.59 5.86
CA LEU A 199 -0.05 -4.24 7.08
C LEU A 199 -1.00 -4.16 8.29
N ALA A 200 -2.10 -3.42 8.16
CA ALA A 200 -3.06 -3.27 9.23
C ALA A 200 -3.61 -4.62 9.70
N TYR A 201 -3.83 -5.55 8.76
CA TYR A 201 -4.29 -6.90 9.06
C TYR A 201 -3.22 -7.72 9.78
N MET A 202 -1.95 -7.70 9.29
CA MET A 202 -0.83 -8.38 9.95
C MET A 202 -0.61 -7.87 11.38
N ASP A 203 -0.63 -6.55 11.54
CA ASP A 203 -0.45 -5.91 12.83
C ASP A 203 -1.60 -6.25 13.79
N TYR A 204 -2.85 -6.16 13.32
CA TYR A 204 -4.05 -6.48 14.11
C TYR A 204 -4.06 -7.92 14.61
N LEU A 205 -3.50 -8.86 13.85
CA LEU A 205 -3.33 -10.26 14.27
C LEU A 205 -2.11 -10.49 15.16
N GLY A 206 -1.28 -9.46 15.41
CA GLY A 206 -0.08 -9.55 16.22
C GLY A 206 1.10 -10.25 15.55
N VAL A 207 1.06 -10.46 14.22
CA VAL A 207 2.15 -11.07 13.44
C VAL A 207 3.00 -10.03 12.71
N GLY A 208 2.57 -8.76 12.72
CA GLY A 208 3.32 -7.64 12.15
C GLY A 208 4.38 -7.07 13.09
N PRO A 209 5.05 -5.97 12.70
CA PRO A 209 6.06 -5.30 13.51
C PRO A 209 5.44 -4.50 14.69
N ILE A 210 4.98 -5.20 15.72
CA ILE A 210 4.24 -4.63 16.87
C ILE A 210 4.98 -3.50 17.61
N THR A 211 6.29 -3.40 17.44
CA THR A 211 7.11 -2.31 18.04
C THR A 211 7.08 -1.03 17.20
N SER A 212 6.46 -1.03 16.03
CA SER A 212 6.45 0.12 15.13
C SER A 212 5.34 1.13 15.41
N TYR A 213 4.36 0.79 16.25
CA TYR A 213 3.18 1.62 16.55
C TYR A 213 2.41 2.09 15.30
N ALA A 214 2.43 1.30 14.20
CA ALA A 214 1.56 1.55 13.07
C ALA A 214 0.07 1.54 13.50
N TRP A 215 -0.82 2.09 12.71
CA TRP A 215 -2.24 2.16 13.07
C TRP A 215 -2.86 0.78 13.33
N GLY A 216 -2.43 -0.27 12.58
CA GLY A 216 -2.84 -1.65 12.84
C GLY A 216 -2.37 -2.17 14.20
N THR A 217 -1.15 -1.82 14.60
CA THR A 217 -0.59 -2.16 15.92
C THR A 217 -1.37 -1.49 17.06
N THR A 218 -1.80 -0.25 16.88
CA THR A 218 -2.67 0.45 17.84
C THR A 218 -3.98 -0.30 18.03
N LEU A 219 -4.57 -0.83 16.94
CA LEU A 219 -5.79 -1.65 17.00
C LEU A 219 -5.54 -3.00 17.70
N PHE A 220 -4.38 -3.62 17.48
CA PHE A 220 -4.00 -4.86 18.20
C PHE A 220 -3.92 -4.63 19.69
N PHE A 221 -3.25 -3.57 20.15
CA PHE A 221 -3.16 -3.26 21.59
C PHE A 221 -4.53 -2.91 22.17
N ALA A 222 -5.37 -2.18 21.45
CA ALA A 222 -6.74 -1.90 21.87
C ALA A 222 -7.58 -3.19 22.07
N GLN A 223 -7.43 -4.14 21.16
CA GLN A 223 -8.10 -5.44 21.24
C GLN A 223 -7.59 -6.26 22.42
N THR A 224 -6.27 -6.39 22.58
CA THR A 224 -5.67 -7.17 23.68
C THR A 224 -5.98 -6.59 25.05
N ALA A 225 -6.10 -5.26 25.15
CA ALA A 225 -6.53 -4.56 26.35
C ALA A 225 -8.06 -4.57 26.57
N ASN A 226 -8.84 -5.20 25.69
CA ASN A 226 -10.30 -5.23 25.74
C ASN A 226 -10.95 -3.82 25.73
N ALA A 227 -10.39 -2.87 24.98
CA ALA A 227 -10.81 -1.48 24.98
C ALA A 227 -12.31 -1.27 24.67
N LEU A 228 -12.91 -2.10 23.81
CA LEU A 228 -14.36 -2.06 23.53
C LEU A 228 -15.22 -2.41 24.73
N TYR A 229 -14.81 -3.38 25.54
CA TYR A 229 -15.57 -3.80 26.71
C TYR A 229 -15.59 -2.75 27.82
N VAL A 230 -14.53 -1.95 27.92
CA VAL A 230 -14.46 -0.82 28.88
C VAL A 230 -15.00 0.47 28.28
N GLY A 231 -15.51 0.44 27.04
CA GLY A 231 -16.09 1.61 26.37
C GLY A 231 -15.06 2.60 25.83
N ALA A 232 -13.76 2.23 25.74
CA ALA A 232 -12.68 3.09 25.25
C ALA A 232 -12.63 3.13 23.72
N TRP A 233 -13.72 3.58 23.08
CA TRP A 233 -13.86 3.71 21.61
C TRP A 233 -12.80 4.63 21.01
N TRP A 234 -12.33 5.61 21.77
CA TRP A 234 -11.32 6.57 21.35
C TRP A 234 -9.95 5.94 21.04
N TRP A 235 -9.68 4.73 21.52
CA TRP A 235 -8.47 4.00 21.18
C TRP A 235 -8.55 3.36 19.79
N ILE A 236 -9.73 2.98 19.33
CA ILE A 236 -9.95 2.23 18.10
C ILE A 236 -10.29 3.15 16.93
N VAL A 237 -11.22 4.09 17.17
CA VAL A 237 -11.82 4.89 16.11
C VAL A 237 -10.81 5.74 15.33
N PRO A 238 -9.87 6.47 15.93
CA PRO A 238 -8.93 7.30 15.17
C PRO A 238 -8.07 6.49 14.20
N SER A 239 -7.47 5.40 14.67
CA SER A 239 -6.61 4.54 13.84
C SER A 239 -7.41 3.80 12.76
N GLY A 240 -8.55 3.23 13.11
CA GLY A 240 -9.42 2.53 12.16
C GLY A 240 -9.96 3.44 11.06
N LEU A 241 -10.45 4.64 11.42
CA LEU A 241 -10.89 5.63 10.44
C LEU A 241 -9.75 6.12 9.54
N SER A 242 -8.56 6.31 10.09
CA SER A 242 -7.41 6.75 9.30
C SER A 242 -7.02 5.73 8.24
N ILE A 243 -7.00 4.43 8.58
CA ILE A 243 -6.78 3.35 7.61
C ILE A 243 -7.84 3.41 6.51
N GLY A 244 -9.13 3.51 6.87
CA GLY A 244 -10.23 3.55 5.91
C GLY A 244 -10.21 4.79 5.02
N ILE A 245 -9.98 5.97 5.59
CA ILE A 245 -9.93 7.24 4.86
C ILE A 245 -8.73 7.26 3.90
N LEU A 246 -7.55 6.85 4.35
CA LEU A 246 -6.35 6.82 3.50
C LEU A 246 -6.49 5.79 2.37
N ALA A 247 -7.00 4.59 2.66
CA ALA A 247 -7.27 3.57 1.66
C ALA A 247 -8.28 4.06 0.61
N THR A 248 -9.35 4.73 1.04
CA THR A 248 -10.35 5.34 0.15
C THR A 248 -9.73 6.45 -0.70
N GLY A 249 -8.93 7.34 -0.10
CA GLY A 249 -8.26 8.42 -0.80
C GLY A 249 -7.34 7.91 -1.91
N LEU A 250 -6.50 6.92 -1.61
CA LEU A 250 -5.64 6.27 -2.61
C LEU A 250 -6.47 5.58 -3.70
N SER A 251 -7.54 4.87 -3.35
CA SER A 251 -8.42 4.21 -4.32
C SER A 251 -9.07 5.21 -5.28
N LEU A 252 -9.52 6.37 -4.80
CA LEU A 252 -10.07 7.45 -5.63
C LEU A 252 -9.02 8.01 -6.60
N MET A 253 -7.77 8.18 -6.15
CA MET A 253 -6.67 8.61 -7.01
C MET A 253 -6.38 7.58 -8.10
N GLY A 254 -6.22 6.31 -7.72
CA GLY A 254 -5.95 5.21 -8.65
C GLY A 254 -7.03 5.10 -9.72
N TYR A 255 -8.31 5.11 -9.30
CA TYR A 255 -9.46 5.09 -10.20
C TYR A 255 -9.49 6.27 -11.18
N SER A 256 -9.19 7.47 -10.71
CA SER A 256 -9.15 8.67 -11.55
C SER A 256 -8.06 8.59 -12.62
N LEU A 257 -6.86 8.12 -12.25
CA LEU A 257 -5.75 7.95 -13.20
C LEU A 257 -5.99 6.83 -14.20
N GLU A 258 -6.56 5.70 -13.76
CA GLU A 258 -6.90 4.59 -14.66
C GLU A 258 -7.92 5.01 -15.72
N ASN A 259 -8.97 5.76 -15.34
CA ASN A 259 -9.96 6.24 -16.28
C ASN A 259 -9.40 7.29 -17.25
N ALA A 260 -8.50 8.17 -16.79
CA ALA A 260 -7.81 9.10 -17.67
C ALA A 260 -6.97 8.36 -18.73
N TYR A 261 -6.28 7.28 -18.34
CA TYR A 261 -5.53 6.44 -19.26
C TYR A 261 -6.43 5.74 -20.30
N ARG A 262 -7.55 5.15 -19.84
CA ARG A 262 -8.51 4.49 -20.75
C ARG A 262 -9.12 5.45 -21.76
N GLY A 263 -9.35 6.71 -21.38
CA GLY A 263 -9.88 7.74 -22.28
C GLY A 263 -8.88 8.22 -23.34
N ILE A 264 -7.58 8.02 -23.13
CA ILE A 264 -6.53 8.35 -24.10
C ILE A 264 -6.28 7.18 -25.08
N SER A 265 -6.60 5.96 -24.66
CA SER A 265 -6.34 4.73 -25.44
C SER A 265 -7.48 4.34 -26.39
N GLN A 266 -8.57 5.09 -26.39
CA GLN A 266 -9.69 5.01 -27.37
C GLN A 266 -9.56 6.10 -28.42
#